data_89d4ad693d95f1d3611bd3c1d53e7609
#
_entry.id   89d4ad693d95f1d3611bd3c1d53e7609
#
_cell.length_a   1.000
_cell.length_b   1.000
_cell.length_c   1.000
_cell.angle_alpha   90.00
_cell.angle_beta   90.00
_cell.angle_gamma   90.00
#
_symmetry.space_group_name_H-M   'P 1'
#
loop_
_entity.id
_entity.type
_entity.pdbx_description
1 polymer ?
#
loop_
_entity_poly.entity_id
_entity_poly.type
_entity_poly.pdbx_seq_one_letter_code
_entity_poly.pdbx_strand_id
1 'polypeptide(L)'
;MEKETMEWLLSIGLALLIVGLLYAFVIKPYNIKGDSMDPTLKDGERVIVNKIGKTLGHLDNGNVIVFHADETNDYVKRIIGKPGDHVVYKNDQLYLNGKKVDEPYLDYNLKHKTYEQITGSFDSKDLPGSNGQKQIPKDKYLVLGDNREVSKDSRAFGLIDKDQIVGKVAFRFWPLSEFKINFNPDHTDTQE
;
A
#
# COMPACT_ATOMS: atom_id res chain seq x y z
N MET A 1 9.26 -50.87 8.26
CA MET A 1 8.32 -50.08 9.13
C MET A 1 9.07 -48.92 9.82
N GLU A 2 10.08 -49.14 10.64
CA GLU A 2 10.77 -48.06 11.37
C GLU A 2 11.43 -47.02 10.44
N LYS A 3 12.00 -47.43 9.32
CA LYS A 3 12.66 -46.53 8.36
C LYS A 3 11.66 -45.62 7.64
N GLU A 4 10.54 -46.18 7.22
CA GLU A 4 9.46 -45.40 6.57
C GLU A 4 8.83 -44.39 7.53
N THR A 5 8.58 -44.78 8.79
CA THR A 5 8.06 -43.86 9.80
C THR A 5 9.03 -42.73 10.10
N MET A 6 10.33 -42.97 10.12
CA MET A 6 11.36 -41.94 10.31
C MET A 6 11.39 -40.95 9.13
N GLU A 7 11.29 -41.43 7.89
CA GLU A 7 11.25 -40.61 6.70
C GLU A 7 10.00 -39.70 6.71
N TRP A 8 8.85 -40.21 7.11
CA TRP A 8 7.63 -39.40 7.28
C TRP A 8 7.78 -38.31 8.35
N LEU A 9 8.34 -38.66 9.51
CA LEU A 9 8.57 -37.72 10.59
C LEU A 9 9.54 -36.58 10.18
N LEU A 10 10.61 -36.92 9.45
CA LEU A 10 11.55 -35.95 8.95
C LEU A 10 10.90 -35.03 7.90
N SER A 11 10.06 -35.57 7.01
CA SER A 11 9.34 -34.81 6.00
C SER A 11 8.34 -33.81 6.65
N ILE A 12 7.60 -34.24 7.65
CA ILE A 12 6.69 -33.39 8.42
C ILE A 12 7.47 -32.31 9.17
N GLY A 13 8.59 -32.68 9.82
CA GLY A 13 9.45 -31.73 10.52
C GLY A 13 10.01 -30.65 9.59
N LEU A 14 10.48 -31.05 8.41
CA LEU A 14 10.97 -30.11 7.39
C LEU A 14 9.84 -29.20 6.86
N ALA A 15 8.67 -29.76 6.60
CA ALA A 15 7.52 -28.97 6.16
C ALA A 15 7.10 -27.91 7.19
N LEU A 16 7.04 -28.29 8.46
CA LEU A 16 6.73 -27.36 9.56
C LEU A 16 7.81 -26.28 9.72
N LEU A 17 9.09 -26.63 9.55
CA LEU A 17 10.18 -25.67 9.57
C LEU A 17 10.04 -24.65 8.43
N ILE A 18 9.78 -25.11 7.21
CA ILE A 18 9.59 -24.23 6.04
C ILE A 18 8.40 -23.30 6.26
N VAL A 19 7.25 -23.83 6.71
CA VAL A 19 6.07 -23.01 7.02
C VAL A 19 6.38 -21.99 8.12
N GLY A 20 7.09 -22.38 9.16
CA GLY A 20 7.52 -21.47 10.22
C GLY A 20 8.42 -20.34 9.72
N LEU A 21 9.38 -20.64 8.85
CA LEU A 21 10.26 -19.65 8.23
C LEU A 21 9.47 -18.70 7.31
N LEU A 22 8.56 -19.22 6.49
CA LEU A 22 7.69 -18.41 5.64
C LEU A 22 6.85 -17.44 6.49
N TYR A 23 6.23 -17.95 7.55
CA TYR A 23 5.44 -17.11 8.45
C TYR A 23 6.28 -16.03 9.14
N ALA A 24 7.48 -16.37 9.60
CA ALA A 24 8.35 -15.43 10.33
C ALA A 24 8.91 -14.32 9.41
N PHE A 25 9.30 -14.65 8.18
CA PHE A 25 10.09 -13.77 7.33
C PHE A 25 9.32 -13.17 6.15
N VAL A 26 8.26 -13.83 5.67
CA VAL A 26 7.60 -13.46 4.41
C VAL A 26 6.28 -12.75 4.62
N ILE A 27 5.46 -13.18 5.57
CA ILE A 27 4.08 -12.71 5.73
C ILE A 27 3.81 -12.20 7.14
N LYS A 28 2.94 -11.18 7.24
CA LYS A 28 2.43 -10.67 8.52
C LYS A 28 0.94 -10.36 8.39
N PRO A 29 0.06 -10.93 9.25
CA PRO A 29 -1.34 -10.53 9.29
C PRO A 29 -1.49 -9.17 9.95
N TYR A 30 -2.41 -8.36 9.42
CA TYR A 30 -2.80 -7.06 9.95
C TYR A 30 -4.30 -6.93 10.05
N ASN A 31 -4.76 -6.30 11.13
CA ASN A 31 -6.14 -5.84 11.27
C ASN A 31 -6.21 -4.39 10.83
N ILE A 32 -7.09 -4.09 9.88
CA ILE A 32 -7.33 -2.73 9.40
C ILE A 32 -8.09 -1.98 10.49
N LYS A 33 -7.67 -0.74 10.76
CA LYS A 33 -8.32 0.17 11.69
C LYS A 33 -8.58 1.51 11.03
N GLY A 34 -9.80 2.00 11.19
CA GLY A 34 -10.26 3.28 10.65
C GLY A 34 -10.58 3.25 9.15
N ASP A 35 -11.10 4.36 8.66
CA ASP A 35 -11.79 4.47 7.37
C ASP A 35 -10.93 5.10 6.27
N SER A 36 -9.64 5.33 6.51
CA SER A 36 -8.76 6.06 5.58
C SER A 36 -8.56 5.39 4.22
N MET A 37 -8.86 4.09 4.11
CA MET A 37 -8.76 3.30 2.88
C MET A 37 -10.11 2.84 2.35
N ASP A 38 -11.22 3.29 2.95
CA ASP A 38 -12.58 2.94 2.49
C ASP A 38 -12.82 3.52 1.07
N PRO A 39 -13.43 2.77 0.15
CA PRO A 39 -14.02 1.42 0.28
C PRO A 39 -13.04 0.28 -0.02
N THR A 40 -11.80 0.54 -0.35
CA THR A 40 -10.81 -0.49 -0.73
C THR A 40 -10.52 -1.45 0.42
N LEU A 41 -10.31 -0.90 1.62
CA LEU A 41 -10.15 -1.63 2.87
C LEU A 41 -10.94 -0.92 3.96
N LYS A 42 -11.76 -1.68 4.69
CA LYS A 42 -12.66 -1.18 5.74
C LYS A 42 -12.17 -1.52 7.13
N ASP A 43 -12.65 -0.79 8.11
CA ASP A 43 -12.39 -1.08 9.52
C ASP A 43 -12.80 -2.51 9.89
N GLY A 44 -11.95 -3.18 10.69
CA GLY A 44 -12.16 -4.57 11.12
C GLY A 44 -11.77 -5.65 10.10
N GLU A 45 -11.46 -5.30 8.87
CA GLU A 45 -10.94 -6.26 7.89
C GLU A 45 -9.54 -6.75 8.25
N ARG A 46 -9.20 -7.97 7.76
CA ARG A 46 -7.87 -8.54 7.99
C ARG A 46 -7.18 -8.85 6.67
N VAL A 47 -5.94 -8.43 6.60
CA VAL A 47 -5.11 -8.56 5.41
C VAL A 47 -3.81 -9.28 5.72
N ILE A 48 -3.24 -9.90 4.70
CA ILE A 48 -1.87 -10.41 4.74
C ILE A 48 -0.96 -9.43 4.03
N VAL A 49 0.15 -9.10 4.68
CA VAL A 49 1.20 -8.22 4.17
C VAL A 49 2.41 -9.05 3.79
N ASN A 50 2.86 -8.89 2.57
CA ASN A 50 4.09 -9.49 2.04
C ASN A 50 5.26 -8.55 2.30
N LYS A 51 6.22 -8.99 3.13
CA LYS A 51 7.42 -8.22 3.49
C LYS A 51 8.52 -8.29 2.41
N ILE A 52 8.55 -9.34 1.61
CA ILE A 52 9.59 -9.54 0.58
C ILE A 52 9.52 -8.47 -0.51
N GLY A 53 8.33 -7.98 -0.85
CA GLY A 53 8.14 -6.95 -1.87
C GLY A 53 8.96 -5.69 -1.62
N LYS A 54 9.16 -5.30 -0.35
CA LYS A 54 10.04 -4.20 0.04
C LYS A 54 11.51 -4.49 -0.31
N THR A 55 11.97 -5.69 0.00
CA THR A 55 13.40 -6.08 -0.15
C THR A 55 13.77 -6.24 -1.62
N LEU A 56 12.88 -6.78 -2.44
CA LEU A 56 13.10 -7.02 -3.87
C LEU A 56 12.81 -5.79 -4.75
N GLY A 57 12.44 -4.63 -4.15
CA GLY A 57 12.22 -3.39 -4.90
C GLY A 57 10.91 -3.33 -5.69
N HIS A 58 9.96 -4.23 -5.43
CA HIS A 58 8.66 -4.28 -6.11
C HIS A 58 7.59 -3.42 -5.39
N LEU A 59 7.94 -2.14 -5.14
CA LEU A 59 7.01 -1.13 -4.60
C LEU A 59 6.66 -0.15 -5.72
N ASP A 60 5.54 -0.39 -6.38
CA ASP A 60 5.08 0.40 -7.52
C ASP A 60 3.89 1.28 -7.15
N ASN A 61 3.66 2.30 -7.98
CA ASN A 61 2.49 3.17 -7.88
C ASN A 61 1.21 2.32 -7.92
N GLY A 62 0.23 2.70 -7.10
CA GLY A 62 -1.00 1.96 -6.90
C GLY A 62 -0.92 0.84 -5.86
N ASN A 63 0.26 0.40 -5.44
CA ASN A 63 0.37 -0.63 -4.40
C ASN A 63 -0.15 -0.12 -3.05
N VAL A 64 -0.97 -0.93 -2.38
CA VAL A 64 -1.37 -0.67 -1.00
C VAL A 64 -0.30 -1.25 -0.07
N ILE A 65 0.22 -0.44 0.83
CA ILE A 65 1.30 -0.79 1.75
C ILE A 65 0.93 -0.54 3.19
N VAL A 66 1.61 -1.25 4.09
CA VAL A 66 1.65 -0.97 5.52
C VAL A 66 3.01 -0.35 5.85
N PHE A 67 3.02 0.69 6.66
CA PHE A 67 4.25 1.35 7.12
C PHE A 67 4.12 1.86 8.55
N HIS A 68 5.25 1.98 9.25
CA HIS A 68 5.34 2.57 10.57
C HIS A 68 5.16 4.09 10.45
N ALA A 69 4.03 4.62 10.91
CA ALA A 69 3.76 6.05 10.91
C ALA A 69 4.46 6.75 12.09
N ASP A 70 4.57 6.04 13.20
CA ASP A 70 5.32 6.40 14.40
C ASP A 70 5.77 5.12 15.14
N GLU A 71 6.34 5.24 16.35
CA GLU A 71 6.85 4.10 17.14
C GLU A 71 5.75 3.09 17.54
N THR A 72 4.49 3.49 17.53
CA THR A 72 3.36 2.70 18.04
C THR A 72 2.30 2.38 17.01
N ASN A 73 2.25 3.13 15.91
CA ASN A 73 1.17 3.05 14.94
C ASN A 73 1.65 2.65 13.54
N ASP A 74 1.02 1.64 13.01
CA ASP A 74 1.12 1.25 11.61
C ASP A 74 -0.05 1.84 10.81
N TYR A 75 0.25 2.49 9.67
CA TYR A 75 -0.74 3.00 8.75
C TYR A 75 -0.79 2.17 7.48
N VAL A 76 -1.98 2.12 6.89
CA VAL A 76 -2.22 1.52 5.57
C VAL A 76 -2.55 2.62 4.59
N LYS A 77 -1.81 2.73 3.49
CA LYS A 77 -2.01 3.74 2.45
C LYS A 77 -1.62 3.16 1.08
N ARG A 78 -2.00 3.90 0.03
CA ARG A 78 -1.62 3.58 -1.35
C ARG A 78 -0.43 4.42 -1.79
N ILE A 79 0.55 3.80 -2.45
CA ILE A 79 1.65 4.50 -3.12
C ILE A 79 1.09 5.24 -4.33
N ILE A 80 1.27 6.54 -4.36
CA ILE A 80 0.90 7.40 -5.49
C ILE A 80 2.14 7.84 -6.27
N GLY A 81 3.26 7.99 -5.58
CA GLY A 81 4.53 8.31 -6.20
C GLY A 81 5.69 7.58 -5.53
N LYS A 82 6.63 7.11 -6.33
CA LYS A 82 7.86 6.42 -5.93
C LYS A 82 9.08 7.27 -6.23
N PRO A 83 10.29 6.88 -5.76
CA PRO A 83 11.52 7.61 -6.06
C PRO A 83 11.67 7.95 -7.54
N GLY A 84 11.94 9.21 -7.85
CA GLY A 84 12.09 9.74 -9.20
C GLY A 84 10.81 10.25 -9.86
N ASP A 85 9.63 9.95 -9.31
CA ASP A 85 8.37 10.47 -9.83
C ASP A 85 8.15 11.94 -9.44
N HIS A 86 7.44 12.66 -10.30
CA HIS A 86 6.85 13.96 -10.02
C HIS A 86 5.33 13.83 -9.99
N VAL A 87 4.74 14.04 -8.82
CA VAL A 87 3.29 13.91 -8.59
C VAL A 87 2.67 15.28 -8.46
N VAL A 88 1.67 15.55 -9.28
CA VAL A 88 0.87 16.78 -9.21
C VAL A 88 -0.60 16.43 -9.23
N TYR A 89 -1.36 16.97 -8.29
CA TYR A 89 -2.82 16.97 -8.35
C TYR A 89 -3.31 18.36 -8.80
N LYS A 90 -4.29 18.36 -9.71
CA LYS A 90 -5.02 19.58 -10.13
C LYS A 90 -6.50 19.24 -10.14
N ASN A 91 -7.26 19.85 -9.23
CA ASN A 91 -8.71 19.65 -9.12
C ASN A 91 -9.09 18.15 -9.10
N ASP A 92 -8.50 17.38 -8.17
CA ASP A 92 -8.65 15.94 -7.99
C ASP A 92 -8.03 15.06 -9.09
N GLN A 93 -7.51 15.64 -10.17
CA GLN A 93 -6.87 14.86 -11.23
C GLN A 93 -5.38 14.65 -10.95
N LEU A 94 -4.97 13.38 -10.94
CA LEU A 94 -3.56 12.99 -10.82
C LEU A 94 -2.81 13.18 -12.13
N TYR A 95 -1.64 13.81 -12.03
CA TYR A 95 -0.62 13.84 -13.08
C TYR A 95 0.67 13.23 -12.52
N LEU A 96 1.12 12.15 -13.13
CA LEU A 96 2.35 11.48 -12.80
C LEU A 96 3.37 11.71 -13.92
N ASN A 97 4.49 12.36 -13.61
CA ASN A 97 5.52 12.72 -14.59
C ASN A 97 4.98 13.51 -15.79
N GLY A 98 3.97 14.36 -15.51
CA GLY A 98 3.31 15.21 -16.51
C GLY A 98 2.21 14.51 -17.32
N LYS A 99 1.99 13.22 -17.15
CA LYS A 99 0.91 12.47 -17.79
C LYS A 99 -0.28 12.33 -16.86
N LYS A 100 -1.49 12.49 -17.39
CA LYS A 100 -2.73 12.24 -16.66
C LYS A 100 -2.82 10.75 -16.34
N VAL A 101 -3.19 10.43 -15.08
CA VAL A 101 -3.39 9.06 -14.60
C VAL A 101 -4.77 8.96 -13.99
N ASP A 102 -5.52 7.93 -14.35
CA ASP A 102 -6.82 7.65 -13.78
C ASP A 102 -6.69 6.81 -12.50
N GLU A 103 -7.58 7.08 -11.55
CA GLU A 103 -7.58 6.45 -10.23
C GLU A 103 -8.93 5.73 -9.99
N PRO A 104 -9.21 4.60 -10.67
CA PRO A 104 -10.52 3.95 -10.63
C PRO A 104 -10.93 3.46 -9.24
N TYR A 105 -9.99 3.29 -8.33
CA TYR A 105 -10.27 2.98 -6.92
C TYR A 105 -10.93 4.15 -6.16
N LEU A 106 -10.97 5.36 -6.75
CA LEU A 106 -11.65 6.54 -6.18
C LEU A 106 -13.08 6.71 -6.69
N ASP A 107 -13.54 5.93 -7.67
CA ASP A 107 -14.85 6.13 -8.31
C ASP A 107 -16.00 6.18 -7.32
N TYR A 108 -15.95 5.33 -6.28
CA TYR A 108 -16.96 5.35 -5.23
C TYR A 108 -16.92 6.66 -4.44
N ASN A 109 -15.75 7.08 -3.99
CA ASN A 109 -15.58 8.29 -3.16
C ASN A 109 -15.90 9.56 -3.97
N LEU A 110 -15.55 9.58 -5.25
CA LEU A 110 -15.93 10.70 -6.14
C LEU A 110 -17.45 10.83 -6.32
N LYS A 111 -18.17 9.72 -6.36
CA LYS A 111 -19.65 9.71 -6.46
C LYS A 111 -20.35 10.09 -5.15
N HIS A 112 -19.68 9.88 -4.00
CA HIS A 112 -20.26 10.09 -2.66
C HIS A 112 -19.53 11.18 -1.88
N LYS A 113 -18.80 12.04 -2.57
CA LYS A 113 -18.02 13.12 -1.94
C LYS A 113 -18.89 14.11 -1.19
N THR A 114 -18.36 14.59 -0.07
CA THR A 114 -18.98 15.63 0.76
C THR A 114 -18.56 17.03 0.32
N TYR A 115 -17.33 17.16 -0.13
CA TYR A 115 -16.75 18.43 -0.59
C TYR A 115 -16.68 18.51 -2.11
N GLU A 116 -16.49 19.70 -2.65
CA GLU A 116 -16.33 19.91 -4.09
C GLU A 116 -15.14 19.11 -4.66
N GLN A 117 -14.05 19.05 -3.90
CA GLN A 117 -12.84 18.29 -4.22
C GLN A 117 -12.51 17.33 -3.06
N ILE A 118 -12.13 16.10 -3.37
CA ILE A 118 -11.73 15.10 -2.36
C ILE A 118 -10.23 15.12 -2.08
N THR A 119 -9.41 15.33 -3.11
CA THR A 119 -7.93 15.36 -3.02
C THR A 119 -7.40 16.79 -3.04
N GLY A 120 -8.05 17.65 -3.84
CA GLY A 120 -7.63 19.03 -4.04
C GLY A 120 -6.52 19.17 -5.07
N SER A 121 -5.69 20.20 -4.88
CA SER A 121 -4.54 20.51 -5.74
C SER A 121 -3.28 20.64 -4.91
N PHE A 122 -2.21 19.94 -5.29
CA PHE A 122 -0.88 20.05 -4.67
C PHE A 122 0.21 19.54 -5.62
N ASP A 123 1.44 19.88 -5.33
CA ASP A 123 2.64 19.37 -6.03
C ASP A 123 3.54 18.66 -5.02
N SER A 124 4.07 17.49 -5.36
CA SER A 124 4.94 16.69 -4.49
C SER A 124 6.18 17.45 -4.02
N LYS A 125 6.67 18.43 -4.79
CA LYS A 125 7.81 19.29 -4.41
C LYS A 125 7.54 20.15 -3.17
N ASP A 126 6.26 20.44 -2.89
CA ASP A 126 5.85 21.31 -1.78
C ASP A 126 5.59 20.54 -0.50
N LEU A 127 5.63 19.21 -0.55
CA LEU A 127 5.40 18.34 0.60
C LEU A 127 6.64 18.25 1.50
N PRO A 128 6.47 18.12 2.84
CA PRO A 128 7.58 17.84 3.74
C PRO A 128 8.36 16.61 3.28
N GLY A 129 9.69 16.69 3.37
CA GLY A 129 10.60 15.62 2.94
C GLY A 129 10.95 15.61 1.45
N SER A 130 10.34 16.48 0.63
CA SER A 130 10.72 16.66 -0.79
C SER A 130 11.98 17.50 -0.97
N ASN A 131 12.33 18.33 0.03
CA ASN A 131 13.40 19.32 -0.04
C ASN A 131 13.25 20.30 -1.22
N GLY A 132 12.01 20.57 -1.67
CA GLY A 132 11.72 21.43 -2.80
C GLY A 132 12.04 20.81 -4.17
N GLN A 133 12.44 19.54 -4.21
CA GLN A 133 12.75 18.84 -5.45
C GLN A 133 11.44 18.42 -6.15
N LYS A 134 11.39 18.61 -7.47
CA LYS A 134 10.23 18.16 -8.26
C LYS A 134 10.03 16.65 -8.19
N GLN A 135 11.13 15.92 -8.32
CA GLN A 135 11.11 14.47 -8.23
C GLN A 135 11.19 14.02 -6.77
N ILE A 136 10.41 13.01 -6.43
CA ILE A 136 10.46 12.35 -5.12
C ILE A 136 11.89 11.86 -4.89
N PRO A 137 12.52 12.23 -3.75
CA PRO A 137 13.89 11.83 -3.43
C PRO A 137 14.06 10.30 -3.42
N LYS A 138 15.30 9.87 -3.58
CA LYS A 138 15.67 8.46 -3.43
C LYS A 138 15.20 7.94 -2.06
N ASP A 139 14.68 6.72 -2.06
CA ASP A 139 14.16 6.03 -0.87
C ASP A 139 12.97 6.71 -0.16
N LYS A 140 12.29 7.66 -0.83
CA LYS A 140 11.05 8.25 -0.32
C LYS A 140 9.85 7.90 -1.19
N TYR A 141 8.67 7.89 -0.56
CA TYR A 141 7.40 7.55 -1.22
C TYR A 141 6.33 8.56 -0.83
N LEU A 142 5.48 8.90 -1.79
CA LEU A 142 4.25 9.65 -1.58
C LEU A 142 3.09 8.66 -1.45
N VAL A 143 2.38 8.74 -0.34
CA VAL A 143 1.27 7.82 -0.04
C VAL A 143 0.00 8.57 0.31
N LEU A 144 -1.14 8.12 -0.23
CA LEU A 144 -2.46 8.67 0.08
C LEU A 144 -3.40 7.55 0.52
N GLY A 145 -4.39 7.92 1.34
CA GLY A 145 -5.53 7.04 1.60
C GLY A 145 -6.53 7.11 0.46
N ASP A 146 -7.25 6.02 0.20
CA ASP A 146 -8.29 6.01 -0.82
C ASP A 146 -9.50 6.85 -0.40
N ASN A 147 -9.81 6.89 0.90
CA ASN A 147 -10.75 7.88 1.45
C ASN A 147 -10.07 9.23 1.64
N ARG A 148 -9.95 9.97 0.55
CA ARG A 148 -9.20 11.22 0.46
C ARG A 148 -9.66 12.31 1.41
N GLU A 149 -10.96 12.35 1.72
CA GLU A 149 -11.57 13.40 2.57
C GLU A 149 -11.19 13.27 4.05
N VAL A 150 -10.98 12.04 4.54
CA VAL A 150 -10.70 11.79 5.97
C VAL A 150 -9.29 11.29 6.23
N SER A 151 -8.54 10.95 5.18
CA SER A 151 -7.22 10.35 5.32
C SER A 151 -6.17 11.35 5.82
N LYS A 152 -5.51 11.00 6.93
CA LYS A 152 -4.22 11.60 7.30
C LYS A 152 -3.12 10.84 6.55
N ASP A 153 -2.50 11.51 5.56
CA ASP A 153 -1.53 10.92 4.64
C ASP A 153 -0.42 11.92 4.27
N SER A 154 0.31 11.69 3.18
CA SER A 154 1.45 12.55 2.78
C SER A 154 1.10 14.02 2.62
N ARG A 155 -0.16 14.37 2.40
CA ARG A 155 -0.60 15.78 2.40
C ARG A 155 -0.44 16.43 3.77
N ALA A 156 -0.49 15.63 4.84
CA ALA A 156 -0.39 16.10 6.23
C ALA A 156 1.00 15.87 6.84
N PHE A 157 1.63 14.71 6.61
CA PHE A 157 2.90 14.35 7.25
C PHE A 157 4.10 14.31 6.29
N GLY A 158 3.88 14.51 4.98
CA GLY A 158 4.95 14.51 4.00
C GLY A 158 5.27 13.13 3.42
N LEU A 159 6.43 13.04 2.77
CA LEU A 159 6.93 11.80 2.19
C LEU A 159 7.40 10.84 3.28
N ILE A 160 7.11 9.55 3.10
CA ILE A 160 7.61 8.50 4.00
C ILE A 160 8.93 7.90 3.49
N ASP A 161 9.74 7.40 4.39
CA ASP A 161 10.98 6.70 4.06
C ASP A 161 10.70 5.23 3.72
N LYS A 162 11.48 4.68 2.80
CA LYS A 162 11.43 3.26 2.44
C LYS A 162 11.57 2.36 3.67
N ASP A 163 12.38 2.76 4.64
CA ASP A 163 12.63 1.97 5.84
C ASP A 163 11.41 1.88 6.76
N GLN A 164 10.52 2.87 6.72
CA GLN A 164 9.24 2.81 7.43
C GLN A 164 8.30 1.76 6.84
N ILE A 165 8.45 1.37 5.56
CA ILE A 165 7.55 0.43 4.91
C ILE A 165 7.75 -0.97 5.47
N VAL A 166 6.70 -1.58 6.00
CA VAL A 166 6.67 -2.96 6.46
C VAL A 166 6.53 -3.92 5.28
N GLY A 167 5.62 -3.62 4.35
CA GLY A 167 5.40 -4.45 3.18
C GLY A 167 4.14 -4.06 2.39
N LYS A 168 3.89 -4.83 1.33
CA LYS A 168 2.74 -4.67 0.44
C LYS A 168 1.59 -5.56 0.89
N VAL A 169 0.37 -5.04 0.90
CA VAL A 169 -0.85 -5.83 1.11
C VAL A 169 -1.01 -6.81 -0.04
N ALA A 170 -0.99 -8.10 0.28
CA ALA A 170 -1.10 -9.18 -0.70
C ALA A 170 -2.55 -9.58 -0.95
N PHE A 171 -3.29 -9.83 0.12
CA PHE A 171 -4.71 -10.18 0.03
C PHE A 171 -5.46 -9.89 1.33
N ARG A 172 -6.78 -9.67 1.21
CA ARG A 172 -7.73 -9.62 2.31
C ARG A 172 -8.31 -11.02 2.50
N PHE A 173 -8.25 -11.55 3.73
CA PHE A 173 -8.78 -12.88 4.04
C PHE A 173 -9.98 -12.85 4.98
N TRP A 174 -10.30 -11.71 5.57
CA TRP A 174 -11.46 -11.55 6.44
C TRP A 174 -12.17 -10.22 6.18
N PRO A 175 -13.52 -10.22 6.07
CA PRO A 175 -14.41 -11.39 6.09
C PRO A 175 -14.23 -12.27 4.84
N LEU A 176 -14.48 -13.57 4.97
CA LEU A 176 -14.30 -14.54 3.87
C LEU A 176 -15.20 -14.23 2.66
N SER A 177 -16.37 -13.63 2.90
CA SER A 177 -17.30 -13.18 1.85
C SER A 177 -16.71 -12.09 0.95
N GLU A 178 -15.68 -11.39 1.43
CA GLU A 178 -15.01 -10.30 0.71
C GLU A 178 -13.54 -10.61 0.44
N PHE A 179 -13.20 -11.89 0.30
CA PHE A 179 -11.84 -12.29 -0.08
C PHE A 179 -11.41 -11.57 -1.35
N LYS A 180 -10.25 -10.92 -1.30
CA LYS A 180 -9.72 -10.13 -2.44
C LYS A 180 -8.22 -10.25 -2.50
N ILE A 181 -7.71 -10.60 -3.65
CA ILE A 181 -6.32 -10.47 -4.06
C ILE A 181 -6.21 -9.28 -5.01
N ASN A 182 -5.05 -8.67 -5.08
CA ASN A 182 -4.79 -7.52 -5.93
C ASN A 182 -5.67 -6.28 -5.61
N PHE A 183 -5.08 -5.34 -4.87
CA PHE A 183 -5.68 -4.05 -4.55
C PHE A 183 -5.25 -2.94 -5.51
N ASN A 184 -4.45 -3.30 -6.50
CA ASN A 184 -4.06 -2.40 -7.57
C ASN A 184 -4.97 -2.71 -8.76
N PRO A 185 -5.98 -1.88 -9.05
CA PRO A 185 -6.67 -2.00 -10.33
C PRO A 185 -5.60 -1.79 -11.41
N ASP A 186 -5.62 -2.62 -12.42
CA ASP A 186 -4.68 -2.53 -13.52
C ASP A 186 -4.61 -1.07 -13.98
N HIS A 187 -3.43 -0.47 -13.85
CA HIS A 187 -3.15 0.75 -14.57
C HIS A 187 -3.20 0.35 -16.05
N THR A 188 -4.35 0.50 -16.66
CA THR A 188 -4.42 0.47 -18.10
C THR A 188 -3.50 1.57 -18.57
N ASP A 189 -2.41 1.11 -19.14
CA ASP A 189 -1.38 1.96 -19.70
C ASP A 189 -2.03 3.11 -20.45
N THR A 190 -1.59 4.30 -20.11
CA THR A 190 -1.86 5.54 -20.83
C THR A 190 -2.02 5.26 -22.31
N GLN A 191 -3.21 5.49 -22.81
CA GLN A 191 -3.40 5.61 -24.26
C GLN A 191 -2.42 6.65 -24.79
N GLU A 192 -1.66 6.23 -25.78
CA GLU A 192 -0.79 7.07 -26.58
C GLU A 192 -1.52 8.25 -27.24
#